data_e0039b067863c0ebfe6cc6cd530244fe
#
_entry.id   e0039b067863c0ebfe6cc6cd530244fe
#
_cell.length_a   1.000
_cell.length_b   1.000
_cell.length_c   1.000
_cell.angle_alpha   90.00
_cell.angle_beta   90.00
_cell.angle_gamma   90.00
#
_symmetry.space_group_name_H-M   'P 1'
#
loop_
_entity.id
_entity.type
_entity.pdbx_description
1 polymer ?
#
loop_
_entity_poly.entity_id
_entity_poly.type
_entity_poly.pdbx_seq_one_letter_code
_entity_poly.pdbx_strand_id
1 'polypeptide(L)'
;MKPFFIILAVIIVILACVVAGYLMFRKKETAPIPLTAKLQGRIAIVVYSQSKVRNTAEVAEWIRRNTDGDMYFLEMETPYPEPYSETLKAASKDISDGIHPALDFIPDLSDYDIVFLGSPIWYGTYAPPVATLLDAEKIAGKTVAPFCTHGGGGEGHFFADLRKECPEAHMLKGLSIRGSNQIERRLGVGVTSHHTENDVITWLNGLFPADEPQTQGEETK
;
A
#
# COMPACT_ATOMS: atom_id res chain seq x y z
N MET A 1 16.32 23.96 -50.10
CA MET A 1 16.09 22.53 -49.83
C MET A 1 16.99 21.96 -48.72
N LYS A 2 18.26 22.39 -48.59
CA LYS A 2 19.19 21.88 -47.54
C LYS A 2 18.71 22.07 -46.08
N PRO A 3 18.10 23.22 -45.61
CA PRO A 3 17.74 23.41 -44.22
C PRO A 3 16.57 22.49 -43.78
N PHE A 4 15.63 22.18 -44.68
CA PHE A 4 14.52 21.28 -44.36
C PHE A 4 14.97 19.85 -44.03
N PHE A 5 15.93 19.30 -44.77
CA PHE A 5 16.46 17.97 -44.48
C PHE A 5 17.26 17.90 -43.17
N ILE A 6 17.94 19.01 -42.79
CA ILE A 6 18.66 19.09 -41.52
C ILE A 6 17.66 19.10 -40.35
N ILE A 7 16.59 19.91 -40.45
CA ILE A 7 15.54 19.98 -39.42
C ILE A 7 14.86 18.62 -39.26
N LEU A 8 14.50 17.96 -40.36
CA LEU A 8 13.88 16.63 -40.34
C LEU A 8 14.80 15.58 -39.69
N ALA A 9 16.10 15.61 -40.02
CA ALA A 9 17.06 14.69 -39.41
C ALA A 9 17.20 14.91 -37.89
N VAL A 10 17.22 16.15 -37.43
CA VAL A 10 17.27 16.49 -35.99
C VAL A 10 16.02 15.98 -35.26
N ILE A 11 14.81 16.18 -35.85
CA ILE A 11 13.56 15.67 -35.28
C ILE A 11 13.59 14.15 -35.16
N ILE A 12 14.07 13.45 -36.18
CA ILE A 12 14.17 11.96 -36.17
C ILE A 12 15.13 11.51 -35.07
N VAL A 13 16.27 12.17 -34.87
CA VAL A 13 17.23 11.83 -33.82
C VAL A 13 16.61 12.09 -32.43
N ILE A 14 15.92 13.21 -32.21
CA ILE A 14 15.24 13.48 -30.96
C ILE A 14 14.18 12.43 -30.66
N LEU A 15 13.34 12.08 -31.66
CA LEU A 15 12.34 11.02 -31.51
C LEU A 15 12.97 9.66 -31.19
N ALA A 16 14.06 9.30 -31.85
CA ALA A 16 14.80 8.07 -31.57
C ALA A 16 15.38 8.06 -30.15
N CYS A 17 15.93 9.18 -29.67
CA CYS A 17 16.42 9.32 -28.30
C CYS A 17 15.29 9.21 -27.27
N VAL A 18 14.13 9.82 -27.54
CA VAL A 18 12.94 9.72 -26.67
C VAL A 18 12.42 8.29 -26.62
N VAL A 19 12.32 7.61 -27.78
CA VAL A 19 11.89 6.21 -27.84
C VAL A 19 12.90 5.28 -27.17
N ALA A 20 14.20 5.49 -27.39
CA ALA A 20 15.25 4.71 -26.73
C ALA A 20 15.22 4.93 -25.21
N GLY A 21 15.07 6.17 -24.77
CA GLY A 21 14.88 6.51 -23.35
C GLY A 21 13.63 5.82 -22.78
N TYR A 22 12.50 5.91 -23.48
CA TYR A 22 11.26 5.23 -23.06
C TYR A 22 11.45 3.71 -22.94
N LEU A 23 12.12 3.07 -23.93
CA LEU A 23 12.37 1.62 -23.92
C LEU A 23 13.37 1.23 -22.81
N MET A 24 14.35 2.07 -22.47
CA MET A 24 15.29 1.82 -21.36
C MET A 24 14.62 1.98 -20.00
N PHE A 25 13.67 2.91 -19.88
CA PHE A 25 12.91 3.14 -18.63
C PHE A 25 11.66 2.28 -18.52
N ARG A 26 11.25 1.60 -19.60
CA ARG A 26 10.15 0.64 -19.54
C ARG A 26 10.57 -0.50 -18.60
N LYS A 27 9.97 -0.50 -17.40
CA LYS A 27 10.21 -1.55 -16.40
C LYS A 27 9.99 -2.91 -17.09
N LYS A 28 11.01 -3.75 -17.04
CA LYS A 28 10.89 -5.12 -17.54
C LYS A 28 9.77 -5.78 -16.72
N GLU A 29 8.70 -6.14 -17.40
CA GLU A 29 7.59 -6.86 -16.77
C GLU A 29 8.16 -8.14 -16.16
N THR A 30 8.26 -8.19 -14.84
CA THR A 30 8.72 -9.39 -14.15
C THR A 30 7.63 -10.44 -14.26
N ALA A 31 8.00 -11.68 -14.55
CA ALA A 31 7.03 -12.77 -14.57
C ALA A 31 6.22 -12.81 -13.27
N PRO A 32 4.92 -13.13 -13.32
CA PRO A 32 4.09 -13.24 -12.13
C PRO A 32 4.70 -14.25 -11.15
N ILE A 33 4.83 -13.86 -9.90
CA ILE A 33 5.22 -14.76 -8.81
C ILE A 33 3.97 -15.52 -8.37
N PRO A 34 4.01 -16.85 -8.22
CA PRO A 34 2.86 -17.58 -7.71
C PRO A 34 2.62 -17.25 -6.24
N LEU A 35 1.36 -17.11 -5.84
CA LEU A 35 0.98 -17.06 -4.44
C LEU A 35 1.09 -18.48 -3.87
N THR A 36 1.97 -18.67 -2.91
CA THR A 36 2.14 -19.92 -2.16
C THR A 36 1.64 -19.80 -0.72
N ALA A 37 1.32 -18.59 -0.29
CA ALA A 37 0.82 -18.30 1.05
C ALA A 37 -0.42 -19.14 1.38
N LYS A 38 -0.47 -19.69 2.59
CA LYS A 38 -1.63 -20.38 3.15
C LYS A 38 -2.30 -19.50 4.20
N LEU A 39 -3.19 -18.64 3.74
CA LEU A 39 -4.02 -17.84 4.64
C LEU A 39 -5.19 -18.71 5.13
N GLN A 40 -5.38 -18.78 6.43
CA GLN A 40 -6.49 -19.51 7.05
C GLN A 40 -7.39 -18.55 7.81
N GLY A 41 -8.70 -18.74 7.71
CA GLY A 41 -9.68 -17.89 8.34
C GLY A 41 -10.23 -16.79 7.41
N ARG A 42 -11.13 -15.97 7.97
CA ARG A 42 -11.74 -14.84 7.24
C ARG A 42 -10.81 -13.63 7.24
N ILE A 43 -10.74 -12.98 6.11
CA ILE A 43 -9.78 -11.89 5.85
C ILE A 43 -10.55 -10.59 5.60
N ALA A 44 -10.22 -9.55 6.37
CA ALA A 44 -10.62 -8.17 6.10
C ALA A 44 -9.42 -7.36 5.62
N ILE A 45 -9.67 -6.45 4.69
CA ILE A 45 -8.70 -5.45 4.22
C ILE A 45 -9.30 -4.08 4.52
N VAL A 46 -8.78 -3.41 5.54
CA VAL A 46 -9.26 -2.10 5.97
C VAL A 46 -8.26 -1.04 5.56
N VAL A 47 -8.69 -0.05 4.80
CA VAL A 47 -7.78 0.91 4.20
C VAL A 47 -8.31 2.34 4.24
N TYR A 48 -7.44 3.29 4.58
CA TYR A 48 -7.65 4.71 4.32
C TYR A 48 -6.82 5.16 3.13
N SER A 49 -7.44 5.86 2.19
CA SER A 49 -6.78 6.37 0.98
C SER A 49 -7.53 7.54 0.37
N GLN A 50 -7.23 8.76 0.78
CA GLN A 50 -7.91 9.97 0.30
C GLN A 50 -7.28 10.58 -0.95
N SER A 51 -5.98 10.40 -1.18
CA SER A 51 -5.30 11.09 -2.28
C SER A 51 -5.88 10.73 -3.66
N LYS A 52 -5.87 11.70 -4.61
CA LYS A 52 -6.33 11.46 -5.99
C LYS A 52 -5.60 10.32 -6.70
N VAL A 53 -4.39 10.05 -6.30
CA VAL A 53 -3.58 8.93 -6.84
C VAL A 53 -3.91 7.59 -6.19
N ARG A 54 -4.57 7.58 -5.02
CA ARG A 54 -5.07 6.39 -4.32
C ARG A 54 -4.03 5.25 -4.18
N ASN A 55 -2.78 5.62 -3.92
CA ASN A 55 -1.69 4.64 -3.82
C ASN A 55 -1.99 3.50 -2.82
N THR A 56 -2.49 3.83 -1.63
CA THR A 56 -2.80 2.84 -0.60
C THR A 56 -3.94 1.92 -1.02
N ALA A 57 -4.96 2.47 -1.70
CA ALA A 57 -6.06 1.69 -2.24
C ALA A 57 -5.60 0.72 -3.35
N GLU A 58 -4.62 1.12 -4.17
CA GLU A 58 -4.05 0.24 -5.21
C GLU A 58 -3.33 -0.96 -4.59
N VAL A 59 -2.58 -0.75 -3.51
CA VAL A 59 -1.95 -1.85 -2.75
C VAL A 59 -3.01 -2.74 -2.10
N ALA A 60 -4.05 -2.16 -1.50
CA ALA A 60 -5.17 -2.90 -0.94
C ALA A 60 -5.86 -3.79 -1.99
N GLU A 61 -6.04 -3.28 -3.21
CA GLU A 61 -6.61 -4.05 -4.31
C GLU A 61 -5.72 -5.21 -4.76
N TRP A 62 -4.39 -5.05 -4.73
CA TRP A 62 -3.47 -6.17 -4.98
C TRP A 62 -3.59 -7.24 -3.88
N ILE A 63 -3.70 -6.84 -2.62
CA ILE A 63 -3.94 -7.79 -1.51
C ILE A 63 -5.27 -8.51 -1.74
N ARG A 64 -6.36 -7.78 -2.02
CA ARG A 64 -7.70 -8.34 -2.23
C ARG A 64 -7.71 -9.41 -3.34
N ARG A 65 -7.10 -9.12 -4.48
CA ARG A 65 -7.04 -10.06 -5.61
C ARG A 65 -6.27 -11.34 -5.29
N ASN A 66 -5.34 -11.27 -4.36
CA ASN A 66 -4.51 -12.41 -3.98
C ASN A 66 -4.99 -13.15 -2.72
N THR A 67 -5.96 -12.60 -1.98
CA THR A 67 -6.44 -13.20 -0.72
C THR A 67 -7.93 -13.45 -0.70
N ASP A 68 -8.67 -12.92 -1.67
CA ASP A 68 -10.15 -12.93 -1.73
C ASP A 68 -10.80 -12.34 -0.45
N GLY A 69 -10.09 -11.42 0.22
CA GLY A 69 -10.56 -10.76 1.44
C GLY A 69 -11.62 -9.70 1.17
N ASP A 70 -12.49 -9.47 2.15
CA ASP A 70 -13.47 -8.40 2.14
C ASP A 70 -12.78 -7.03 2.34
N MET A 71 -13.07 -6.05 1.47
CA MET A 71 -12.38 -4.76 1.51
C MET A 71 -13.28 -3.63 2.02
N TYR A 72 -12.77 -2.87 2.99
CA TYR A 72 -13.43 -1.73 3.61
C TYR A 72 -12.59 -0.48 3.48
N PHE A 73 -13.19 0.59 2.96
CA PHE A 73 -12.58 1.92 2.96
C PHE A 73 -13.03 2.68 4.21
N LEU A 74 -12.06 3.25 4.93
CA LEU A 74 -12.36 4.21 5.99
C LEU A 74 -12.68 5.56 5.32
N GLU A 75 -13.91 5.99 5.43
CA GLU A 75 -14.38 7.27 4.93
C GLU A 75 -14.78 8.17 6.10
N MET A 76 -14.40 9.45 6.02
CA MET A 76 -14.67 10.42 7.08
C MET A 76 -16.03 11.05 6.84
N GLU A 77 -16.83 11.27 7.89
CA GLU A 77 -18.06 12.06 7.84
C GLU A 77 -17.81 13.46 7.26
N THR A 78 -16.68 14.06 7.58
CA THR A 78 -16.23 15.33 7.01
C THR A 78 -14.85 15.12 6.39
N PRO A 79 -14.76 14.92 5.07
CA PRO A 79 -13.47 14.72 4.39
C PRO A 79 -12.52 15.90 4.58
N TYR A 80 -11.22 15.62 4.61
CA TYR A 80 -10.22 16.68 4.60
C TYR A 80 -10.35 17.56 3.36
N PRO A 81 -10.07 18.88 3.48
CA PRO A 81 -10.22 19.81 2.37
C PRO A 81 -9.24 19.52 1.24
N GLU A 82 -9.64 19.91 0.01
CA GLU A 82 -8.74 20.00 -1.13
C GLU A 82 -8.26 21.45 -1.33
N PRO A 83 -7.10 21.68 -1.91
CA PRO A 83 -6.15 20.72 -2.50
C PRO A 83 -5.33 19.96 -1.44
N TYR A 84 -4.53 18.98 -1.86
CA TYR A 84 -3.76 18.09 -0.98
C TYR A 84 -2.88 18.82 0.05
N SER A 85 -2.40 20.03 -0.24
CA SER A 85 -1.69 20.88 0.73
C SER A 85 -2.55 21.27 1.93
N GLU A 86 -3.84 21.53 1.71
CA GLU A 86 -4.80 21.84 2.78
C GLU A 86 -5.19 20.57 3.54
N THR A 87 -5.32 19.42 2.84
CA THR A 87 -5.43 18.10 3.48
C THR A 87 -4.31 17.90 4.50
N LEU A 88 -3.06 18.09 4.08
CA LEU A 88 -1.90 17.88 4.95
C LEU A 88 -1.89 18.83 6.16
N LYS A 89 -2.28 20.10 5.98
CA LYS A 89 -2.37 21.05 7.10
C LYS A 89 -3.42 20.62 8.13
N ALA A 90 -4.61 20.24 7.66
CA ALA A 90 -5.66 19.77 8.54
C ALA A 90 -5.24 18.49 9.29
N ALA A 91 -4.69 17.52 8.56
CA ALA A 91 -4.21 16.29 9.15
C ALA A 91 -3.04 16.51 10.15
N SER A 92 -2.13 17.47 9.85
CA SER A 92 -1.07 17.85 10.78
C SER A 92 -1.64 18.38 12.10
N LYS A 93 -2.70 19.19 12.01
CA LYS A 93 -3.37 19.71 13.19
C LYS A 93 -4.02 18.59 14.00
N ASP A 94 -4.75 17.68 13.33
CA ASP A 94 -5.39 16.54 14.00
C ASP A 94 -4.35 15.65 14.69
N ILE A 95 -3.24 15.35 14.03
CA ILE A 95 -2.14 14.58 14.63
C ILE A 95 -1.55 15.29 15.85
N SER A 96 -1.30 16.61 15.77
CA SER A 96 -0.72 17.37 16.88
C SER A 96 -1.67 17.52 18.07
N ASP A 97 -2.96 17.62 17.80
CA ASP A 97 -4.00 17.83 18.80
C ASP A 97 -4.59 16.49 19.32
N GLY A 98 -4.16 15.35 18.75
CA GLY A 98 -4.69 14.02 19.09
C GLY A 98 -6.17 13.87 18.71
N ILE A 99 -6.59 14.49 17.60
CA ILE A 99 -7.96 14.40 17.11
C ILE A 99 -8.11 13.17 16.22
N HIS A 100 -9.10 12.34 16.54
CA HIS A 100 -9.51 11.17 15.76
C HIS A 100 -10.82 11.52 15.04
N PRO A 101 -10.78 11.75 13.71
CA PRO A 101 -11.95 12.24 12.98
C PRO A 101 -13.03 11.17 12.88
N ALA A 102 -14.30 11.59 12.98
CA ALA A 102 -15.44 10.69 12.85
C ALA A 102 -15.46 10.02 11.46
N LEU A 103 -15.80 8.75 11.43
CA LEU A 103 -15.97 7.94 10.23
C LEU A 103 -17.45 7.73 9.93
N ASP A 104 -17.81 7.73 8.64
CA ASP A 104 -19.17 7.41 8.19
C ASP A 104 -19.60 6.00 8.64
N PHE A 105 -18.63 5.09 8.64
CA PHE A 105 -18.85 3.70 9.01
C PHE A 105 -17.56 3.08 9.59
N ILE A 106 -17.70 2.33 10.67
CA ILE A 106 -16.63 1.50 11.23
C ILE A 106 -17.01 0.03 10.98
N PRO A 107 -16.21 -0.72 10.18
CA PRO A 107 -16.53 -2.09 9.85
C PRO A 107 -16.58 -2.98 11.10
N ASP A 108 -17.56 -3.87 11.15
CA ASP A 108 -17.55 -4.93 12.16
C ASP A 108 -16.57 -6.03 11.75
N LEU A 109 -15.49 -6.13 12.50
CA LEU A 109 -14.41 -7.07 12.25
C LEU A 109 -14.50 -8.33 13.13
N SER A 110 -15.59 -8.53 13.90
CA SER A 110 -15.73 -9.63 14.87
C SER A 110 -15.48 -11.02 14.24
N ASP A 111 -15.98 -11.23 13.04
CA ASP A 111 -15.89 -12.50 12.33
C ASP A 111 -14.59 -12.72 11.54
N TYR A 112 -13.66 -11.78 11.57
CA TYR A 112 -12.41 -11.86 10.83
C TYR A 112 -11.25 -12.31 11.72
N ASP A 113 -10.40 -13.17 11.16
CA ASP A 113 -9.21 -13.69 11.82
C ASP A 113 -7.97 -12.86 11.48
N ILE A 114 -7.89 -12.41 10.21
CA ILE A 114 -6.78 -11.66 9.66
C ILE A 114 -7.27 -10.29 9.17
N VAL A 115 -6.59 -9.23 9.58
CA VAL A 115 -6.87 -7.86 9.15
C VAL A 115 -5.64 -7.28 8.47
N PHE A 116 -5.73 -7.00 7.17
CA PHE A 116 -4.77 -6.15 6.47
C PHE A 116 -5.16 -4.70 6.72
N LEU A 117 -4.28 -3.94 7.41
CA LEU A 117 -4.56 -2.55 7.77
C LEU A 117 -3.67 -1.60 6.98
N GLY A 118 -4.28 -0.77 6.11
CA GLY A 118 -3.61 0.11 5.17
C GLY A 118 -3.76 1.60 5.47
N SER A 119 -2.64 2.34 5.43
CA SER A 119 -2.62 3.79 5.60
C SER A 119 -1.60 4.47 4.70
N PRO A 120 -1.86 5.70 4.19
CA PRO A 120 -0.77 6.55 3.75
C PRO A 120 0.01 7.06 4.96
N ILE A 121 1.32 7.30 4.77
CA ILE A 121 2.14 7.92 5.82
C ILE A 121 2.00 9.43 5.75
N TRP A 122 1.48 10.02 6.82
CA TRP A 122 1.40 11.45 7.04
C TRP A 122 2.18 11.84 8.29
N TYR A 123 3.12 12.77 8.14
CA TYR A 123 3.98 13.25 9.25
C TYR A 123 4.68 12.13 10.05
N GLY A 124 5.04 11.05 9.35
CA GLY A 124 5.79 9.93 9.93
C GLY A 124 4.96 8.84 10.61
N THR A 125 3.62 8.97 10.61
CA THR A 125 2.71 7.98 11.18
C THR A 125 1.51 7.69 10.25
N TYR A 126 0.53 6.94 10.71
CA TYR A 126 -0.72 6.70 9.96
C TYR A 126 -1.59 7.97 9.88
N ALA A 127 -2.48 8.00 8.89
CA ALA A 127 -3.48 9.06 8.76
C ALA A 127 -4.51 8.99 9.90
N PRO A 128 -4.98 10.14 10.45
CA PRO A 128 -5.87 10.17 11.62
C PRO A 128 -7.14 9.31 11.54
N PRO A 129 -7.79 9.08 10.38
CA PRO A 129 -8.92 8.16 10.31
C PRO A 129 -8.63 6.72 10.75
N VAL A 130 -7.36 6.29 10.68
CA VAL A 130 -6.95 4.98 11.20
C VAL A 130 -7.03 4.97 12.73
N ALA A 131 -6.66 6.06 13.41
CA ALA A 131 -6.79 6.15 14.87
C ALA A 131 -8.22 5.89 15.34
N THR A 132 -9.21 6.42 14.63
CA THR A 132 -10.64 6.21 14.95
C THR A 132 -11.03 4.72 14.88
N LEU A 133 -10.48 3.95 13.91
CA LEU A 133 -10.67 2.50 13.86
C LEU A 133 -10.03 1.82 15.07
N LEU A 134 -8.82 2.27 15.47
CA LEU A 134 -8.07 1.69 16.59
C LEU A 134 -8.80 1.94 17.92
N ASP A 135 -9.35 3.15 18.14
CA ASP A 135 -10.16 3.48 19.32
C ASP A 135 -11.38 2.57 19.47
N ALA A 136 -11.94 2.09 18.38
CA ALA A 136 -13.06 1.16 18.39
C ALA A 136 -12.65 -0.28 18.75
N GLU A 137 -11.38 -0.52 19.08
CA GLU A 137 -10.81 -1.83 19.46
C GLU A 137 -11.12 -2.99 18.47
N LYS A 138 -11.38 -2.63 17.21
CA LYS A 138 -11.85 -3.60 16.20
C LYS A 138 -10.80 -4.62 15.77
N ILE A 139 -9.52 -4.38 16.09
CA ILE A 139 -8.41 -5.28 15.74
C ILE A 139 -7.80 -6.01 16.94
N ALA A 140 -8.33 -5.80 18.15
CA ALA A 140 -7.87 -6.51 19.34
C ALA A 140 -8.02 -8.03 19.19
N GLY A 141 -6.99 -8.78 19.58
CA GLY A 141 -6.95 -10.24 19.49
C GLY A 141 -6.82 -10.82 18.07
N LYS A 142 -6.74 -9.99 17.03
CA LYS A 142 -6.66 -10.44 15.63
C LYS A 142 -5.22 -10.49 15.12
N THR A 143 -4.98 -11.28 14.09
CA THR A 143 -3.74 -11.23 13.33
C THR A 143 -3.79 -10.02 12.39
N VAL A 144 -2.87 -9.06 12.57
CA VAL A 144 -2.85 -7.82 11.80
C VAL A 144 -1.61 -7.75 10.93
N ALA A 145 -1.80 -7.62 9.62
CA ALA A 145 -0.76 -7.42 8.63
C ALA A 145 -0.81 -5.95 8.13
N PRO A 146 -0.04 -5.03 8.72
CA PRO A 146 -0.10 -3.62 8.37
C PRO A 146 0.64 -3.33 7.08
N PHE A 147 0.12 -2.41 6.27
CA PHE A 147 0.82 -1.91 5.08
C PHE A 147 0.67 -0.40 4.94
N CYS A 148 1.66 0.24 4.36
CA CYS A 148 1.61 1.68 4.17
C CYS A 148 2.15 2.11 2.81
N THR A 149 1.74 3.31 2.39
CA THR A 149 2.34 3.98 1.25
C THR A 149 2.87 5.36 1.66
N HIS A 150 4.02 5.74 1.11
CA HIS A 150 4.70 6.99 1.45
C HIS A 150 5.25 7.70 0.21
N GLY A 151 5.50 9.00 0.32
CA GLY A 151 6.02 9.84 -0.77
C GLY A 151 7.54 9.78 -0.98
N GLY A 152 8.25 8.88 -0.29
CA GLY A 152 9.71 8.73 -0.37
C GLY A 152 10.42 8.84 0.99
N GLY A 153 9.73 9.23 2.07
CA GLY A 153 10.28 9.32 3.43
C GLY A 153 10.27 8.01 4.23
N GLY A 154 9.78 6.91 3.65
CA GLY A 154 9.62 5.65 4.38
C GLY A 154 8.37 5.61 5.27
N GLU A 155 8.26 4.56 6.07
CA GLU A 155 7.13 4.29 6.96
C GLU A 155 7.11 5.11 8.24
N GLY A 156 8.20 5.83 8.55
CA GLY A 156 8.31 6.59 9.79
C GLY A 156 8.13 5.71 11.03
N HIS A 157 7.19 6.11 11.90
CA HIS A 157 6.87 5.38 13.14
C HIS A 157 5.66 4.45 12.99
N PHE A 158 5.02 4.39 11.82
CA PHE A 158 3.75 3.72 11.58
C PHE A 158 3.64 2.34 12.25
N PHE A 159 4.58 1.44 11.97
CA PHE A 159 4.52 0.09 12.55
C PHE A 159 4.79 0.05 14.06
N ALA A 160 5.56 1.00 14.58
CA ALA A 160 5.82 1.12 16.01
C ALA A 160 4.60 1.67 16.75
N ASP A 161 3.95 2.67 16.17
CA ASP A 161 2.74 3.29 16.73
C ASP A 161 1.61 2.26 16.78
N LEU A 162 1.38 1.50 15.71
CA LEU A 162 0.37 0.44 15.71
C LEU A 162 0.60 -0.61 16.81
N ARG A 163 1.86 -1.06 17.00
CA ARG A 163 2.17 -2.02 18.07
C ARG A 163 1.93 -1.45 19.45
N LYS A 164 2.21 -0.17 19.63
CA LYS A 164 2.01 0.53 20.91
C LYS A 164 0.52 0.69 21.23
N GLU A 165 -0.28 1.03 20.22
CA GLU A 165 -1.69 1.34 20.41
C GLU A 165 -2.58 0.09 20.43
N CYS A 166 -2.11 -1.00 19.84
CA CYS A 166 -2.85 -2.27 19.77
C CYS A 166 -2.01 -3.43 20.33
N PRO A 167 -1.66 -3.41 21.62
CA PRO A 167 -0.83 -4.46 22.21
C PRO A 167 -1.49 -5.85 22.20
N GLU A 168 -2.82 -5.89 22.16
CA GLU A 168 -3.61 -7.13 22.08
C GLU A 168 -3.68 -7.74 20.68
N ALA A 169 -3.22 -7.04 19.63
CA ALA A 169 -3.19 -7.54 18.27
C ALA A 169 -1.90 -8.34 18.00
N HIS A 170 -2.04 -9.47 17.31
CA HIS A 170 -0.88 -10.20 16.80
C HIS A 170 -0.34 -9.50 15.53
N MET A 171 0.60 -8.58 15.73
CA MET A 171 1.11 -7.71 14.67
C MET A 171 2.19 -8.41 13.85
N LEU A 172 1.90 -8.70 12.58
CA LEU A 172 2.84 -9.28 11.62
C LEU A 172 3.85 -8.24 11.09
N LYS A 173 4.81 -8.72 10.29
CA LYS A 173 5.74 -7.84 9.58
C LYS A 173 4.99 -7.00 8.54
N GLY A 174 5.13 -5.68 8.64
CA GLY A 174 4.47 -4.76 7.72
C GLY A 174 5.10 -4.65 6.34
N LEU A 175 4.33 -4.11 5.39
CA LEU A 175 4.76 -3.77 4.03
C LEU A 175 4.80 -2.24 3.87
N SER A 176 5.95 -1.70 3.44
CA SER A 176 6.13 -0.27 3.18
C SER A 176 6.40 -0.07 1.68
N ILE A 177 5.55 0.73 1.02
CA ILE A 177 5.60 0.96 -0.42
C ILE A 177 5.72 2.44 -0.74
N ARG A 178 6.69 2.80 -1.60
CA ARG A 178 6.75 4.14 -2.14
C ARG A 178 5.66 4.34 -3.18
N GLY A 179 4.74 5.27 -2.90
CA GLY A 179 3.71 5.69 -3.83
C GLY A 179 4.22 6.58 -4.95
N SER A 180 3.47 6.67 -6.05
CA SER A 180 3.68 7.63 -7.12
C SER A 180 3.03 8.99 -6.81
N ASN A 181 3.60 10.06 -7.32
CA ASN A 181 2.99 11.38 -7.29
C ASN A 181 2.09 11.63 -8.54
N GLN A 182 1.37 12.77 -8.56
CA GLN A 182 0.47 13.08 -9.67
C GLN A 182 1.19 13.25 -11.02
N ILE A 183 2.42 13.75 -11.02
CA ILE A 183 3.20 13.94 -12.26
C ILE A 183 3.60 12.58 -12.81
N GLU A 184 4.11 11.70 -11.96
CA GLU A 184 4.48 10.33 -12.32
C GLU A 184 3.27 9.60 -12.94
N ARG A 185 2.08 9.70 -12.32
CA ARG A 185 0.87 9.09 -12.88
C ARG A 185 0.43 9.70 -14.22
N ARG A 186 0.55 11.01 -14.42
CA ARG A 186 0.26 11.64 -15.72
C ARG A 186 1.20 11.17 -16.83
N LEU A 187 2.42 10.79 -16.48
CA LEU A 187 3.40 10.21 -17.40
C LEU A 187 3.25 8.69 -17.55
N GLY A 188 2.18 8.10 -17.03
CA GLY A 188 1.96 6.65 -17.03
C GLY A 188 2.85 5.90 -16.03
N VAL A 189 3.42 6.62 -15.08
CA VAL A 189 4.30 6.10 -14.03
C VAL A 189 3.46 5.98 -12.76
N GLY A 190 2.87 4.81 -12.53
CA GLY A 190 2.04 4.54 -11.33
C GLY A 190 2.87 4.07 -10.12
N VAL A 191 2.21 3.60 -9.06
CA VAL A 191 2.86 2.85 -7.95
C VAL A 191 3.73 1.76 -8.55
N THR A 192 3.25 1.15 -9.62
CA THR A 192 3.92 0.17 -10.46
C THR A 192 5.29 0.57 -11.00
N SER A 193 5.69 1.86 -10.93
CA SER A 193 7.05 2.28 -11.33
C SER A 193 8.13 1.85 -10.34
N HIS A 194 7.77 1.75 -9.06
CA HIS A 194 8.69 1.42 -7.97
C HIS A 194 8.40 0.05 -7.37
N HIS A 195 7.12 -0.33 -7.34
CA HIS A 195 6.62 -1.58 -6.78
C HIS A 195 5.61 -2.22 -7.73
N THR A 196 5.41 -3.52 -7.58
CA THR A 196 4.47 -4.31 -8.38
C THR A 196 3.64 -5.20 -7.46
N GLU A 197 2.59 -5.79 -8.01
CA GLU A 197 1.82 -6.82 -7.32
C GLU A 197 2.71 -7.99 -6.83
N ASN A 198 3.82 -8.27 -7.53
CA ASN A 198 4.79 -9.27 -7.10
C ASN A 198 5.44 -8.93 -5.74
N ASP A 199 5.60 -7.65 -5.39
CA ASP A 199 6.12 -7.25 -4.08
C ASP A 199 5.11 -7.62 -2.98
N VAL A 200 3.81 -7.45 -3.25
CA VAL A 200 2.73 -7.88 -2.35
C VAL A 200 2.71 -9.40 -2.22
N ILE A 201 2.77 -10.13 -3.34
CA ILE A 201 2.78 -11.60 -3.31
C ILE A 201 4.00 -12.13 -2.55
N THR A 202 5.17 -11.53 -2.75
CA THR A 202 6.39 -11.88 -2.01
C THR A 202 6.21 -11.66 -0.51
N TRP A 203 5.58 -10.54 -0.13
CA TRP A 203 5.28 -10.24 1.26
C TRP A 203 4.28 -11.24 1.86
N LEU A 204 3.17 -11.54 1.16
CA LEU A 204 2.17 -12.52 1.58
C LEU A 204 2.80 -13.91 1.78
N ASN A 205 3.62 -14.37 0.83
CA ASN A 205 4.33 -15.64 0.93
C ASN A 205 5.28 -15.68 2.14
N GLY A 206 5.89 -14.56 2.48
CA GLY A 206 6.75 -14.42 3.65
C GLY A 206 6.01 -14.37 4.99
N LEU A 207 4.75 -13.87 5.00
CA LEU A 207 3.92 -13.83 6.20
C LEU A 207 3.24 -15.17 6.51
N PHE A 208 2.82 -15.89 5.47
CA PHE A 208 2.03 -17.11 5.55
C PHE A 208 2.68 -18.20 4.71
N PRO A 209 3.87 -18.69 5.08
CA PRO A 209 4.57 -19.68 4.29
C PRO A 209 3.76 -20.96 4.15
N ALA A 210 3.82 -21.58 2.97
CA ALA A 210 3.35 -22.95 2.82
C ALA A 210 4.16 -23.84 3.75
N ASP A 211 3.51 -24.75 4.48
CA ASP A 211 4.24 -25.70 5.33
C ASP A 211 5.32 -26.39 4.49
N GLU A 212 6.56 -26.36 4.95
CA GLU A 212 7.59 -27.20 4.34
C GLU A 212 7.12 -28.66 4.48
N PRO A 213 7.24 -29.47 3.40
CA PRO A 213 6.95 -30.89 3.53
C PRO A 213 7.87 -31.43 4.63
N GLN A 214 7.27 -31.96 5.69
CA GLN A 214 8.04 -32.63 6.74
C GLN A 214 8.87 -33.72 6.04
N THR A 215 10.17 -33.51 5.96
CA THR A 215 11.11 -34.57 5.59
C THR A 215 10.90 -35.67 6.60
N GLN A 216 10.15 -36.71 6.19
CA GLN A 216 10.06 -37.93 6.95
C GLN A 216 11.51 -38.42 7.16
N GLY A 217 11.94 -38.37 8.42
CA GLY A 217 13.24 -38.94 8.78
C GLY A 217 13.29 -40.37 8.26
N GLU A 218 14.22 -40.65 7.39
CA GLU A 218 14.63 -42.02 7.09
C GLU A 218 15.05 -42.67 8.42
N GLU A 219 14.17 -43.49 8.93
CA GLU A 219 14.58 -44.51 9.92
C GLU A 219 15.54 -45.45 9.20
N THR A 220 16.84 -45.19 9.36
CA THR A 220 17.85 -46.17 9.05
C THR A 220 17.76 -47.31 10.09
N LYS A 221 17.31 -48.46 9.61
CA LYS A 221 17.49 -49.75 10.25
C LYS A 221 18.95 -50.17 10.25
#